data_dcfb4f9a2bc6baed2c402ecf2ae8b7db
#
_entry.id   dcfb4f9a2bc6baed2c402ecf2ae8b7db
#
_cell.length_a   1.000
_cell.length_b   1.000
_cell.length_c   1.000
_cell.angle_alpha   90.00
_cell.angle_beta   90.00
_cell.angle_gamma   90.00
#
_symmetry.space_group_name_H-M   'P 1'
#
loop_
_entity.id
_entity.type
_entity.pdbx_description
1 polymer ?
#
loop_
_entity_poly.entity_id
_entity_poly.type
_entity_poly.pdbx_seq_one_letter_code
_entity_poly.pdbx_strand_id
1 'polypeptide(L)'
;EINLDEGIWNIPASKMKMKQAHIVPLCSQAIRILKELHEYTGAGRYVFPSVRTHARPMSENTVNASLRHAGYDKDTMTGHGFRAMARTILDEVLQVRPDFIEHQLAHAVRDPNGRAYNRTAHLVERRKMMQQWADYLDGLKAGTVVIPFKVAKE
;
A
#
# COMPACT_ATOMS: atom_id res chain seq x y z
N GLU A 1 0.19 7.99 -13.96
CA GLU A 1 -0.30 8.07 -12.58
C GLU A 1 0.83 7.98 -11.55
N ILE A 2 1.87 7.21 -11.83
CA ILE A 2 3.04 7.06 -10.95
C ILE A 2 4.12 8.06 -11.40
N ASN A 3 4.59 8.87 -10.46
CA ASN A 3 5.76 9.73 -10.61
C ASN A 3 6.87 9.16 -9.73
N LEU A 4 7.86 8.51 -10.35
CA LEU A 4 8.96 7.85 -9.64
C LEU A 4 9.97 8.84 -9.07
N ASP A 5 10.11 10.03 -9.65
CA ASP A 5 11.03 11.06 -9.19
C ASP A 5 10.51 11.74 -7.92
N GLU A 6 9.22 12.04 -7.86
CA GLU A 6 8.57 12.57 -6.67
C GLU A 6 8.22 11.47 -5.65
N GLY A 7 8.27 10.21 -6.05
CA GLY A 7 7.88 9.07 -5.21
C GLY A 7 6.41 9.12 -4.82
N ILE A 8 5.53 9.36 -5.77
CA ILE A 8 4.07 9.41 -5.55
C ILE A 8 3.29 8.64 -6.61
N TRP A 9 2.14 8.10 -6.19
CA TRP A 9 1.13 7.56 -7.08
C TRP A 9 -0.15 8.39 -6.96
N ASN A 10 -0.52 9.07 -8.04
CA ASN A 10 -1.73 9.86 -8.16
C ASN A 10 -2.87 9.01 -8.72
N ILE A 11 -3.85 8.70 -7.89
CA ILE A 11 -5.02 7.92 -8.28
C ILE A 11 -6.15 8.89 -8.63
N PRO A 12 -6.62 8.93 -9.89
CA PRO A 12 -7.68 9.83 -10.29
C PRO A 12 -9.03 9.43 -9.66
N ALA A 13 -9.90 10.40 -9.43
CA ALA A 13 -11.22 10.19 -8.83
C ALA A 13 -12.07 9.13 -9.55
N SER A 14 -11.92 8.99 -10.87
CA SER A 14 -12.63 8.01 -11.68
C SER A 14 -12.30 6.55 -11.30
N LYS A 15 -11.11 6.31 -10.74
CA LYS A 15 -10.65 4.99 -10.28
C LYS A 15 -10.92 4.71 -8.80
N MET A 16 -11.37 5.71 -8.06
CA MET A 16 -11.64 5.60 -6.63
C MET A 16 -13.11 5.30 -6.36
N LYS A 17 -13.39 4.37 -5.42
CA LYS A 17 -14.76 4.03 -5.01
C LYS A 17 -15.55 5.26 -4.54
N MET A 18 -14.91 6.13 -3.78
CA MET A 18 -15.51 7.36 -3.23
C MET A 18 -15.48 8.54 -4.20
N LYS A 19 -15.07 8.33 -5.47
CA LYS A 19 -14.98 9.39 -6.50
C LYS A 19 -14.15 10.61 -6.07
N GLN A 20 -13.18 10.42 -5.20
CA GLN A 20 -12.24 11.45 -4.76
C GLN A 20 -10.83 11.03 -5.16
N ALA A 21 -10.05 11.94 -5.76
CA ALA A 21 -8.67 11.66 -6.13
C ALA A 21 -7.83 11.40 -4.87
N HIS A 22 -6.88 10.47 -4.96
CA HIS A 22 -6.05 10.09 -3.84
C HIS A 22 -4.56 10.11 -4.22
N ILE A 23 -3.70 10.54 -3.31
CA ILE A 23 -2.25 10.53 -3.46
C ILE A 23 -1.68 9.49 -2.50
N VAL A 24 -0.86 8.59 -3.04
CA VAL A 24 -0.15 7.57 -2.26
C VAL A 24 1.35 7.87 -2.31
N PRO A 25 1.98 8.26 -1.19
CA PRO A 25 3.43 8.37 -1.12
C PRO A 25 4.06 6.97 -1.18
N LEU A 26 5.11 6.83 -1.96
CA LEU A 26 5.83 5.59 -2.15
C LEU A 26 7.09 5.56 -1.27
N CYS A 27 7.35 4.42 -0.63
CA CYS A 27 8.60 4.16 0.07
C CYS A 27 9.74 3.83 -0.93
N SER A 28 10.98 3.90 -0.47
CA SER A 28 12.16 3.63 -1.31
C SER A 28 12.15 2.22 -1.90
N GLN A 29 11.69 1.21 -1.17
CA GLN A 29 11.57 -0.17 -1.63
C GLN A 29 10.56 -0.29 -2.77
N ALA A 30 9.39 0.36 -2.65
CA ALA A 30 8.39 0.36 -3.71
C ALA A 30 8.90 1.07 -4.97
N ILE A 31 9.60 2.20 -4.82
CA ILE A 31 10.21 2.93 -5.94
C ILE A 31 11.23 2.05 -6.65
N ARG A 32 12.09 1.34 -5.91
CA ARG A 32 13.09 0.42 -6.48
C ARG A 32 12.40 -0.67 -7.30
N ILE A 33 11.40 -1.36 -6.74
CA ILE A 33 10.65 -2.41 -7.44
C ILE A 33 9.98 -1.85 -8.70
N LEU A 34 9.40 -0.67 -8.63
CA LEU A 34 8.75 -0.04 -9.78
C LEU A 34 9.75 0.38 -10.86
N LYS A 35 10.96 0.83 -10.49
CA LYS A 35 12.04 1.13 -11.44
C LYS A 35 12.53 -0.13 -12.15
N GLU A 36 12.78 -1.21 -11.41
CA GLU A 36 13.14 -2.51 -11.99
C GLU A 36 12.04 -3.00 -12.94
N LEU A 37 10.77 -2.92 -12.53
CA LEU A 37 9.65 -3.34 -13.38
C LEU A 37 9.50 -2.44 -14.62
N HIS A 38 9.83 -1.17 -14.52
CA HIS A 38 9.73 -0.21 -15.63
C HIS A 38 10.64 -0.59 -16.82
N GLU A 39 11.74 -1.26 -16.59
CA GLU A 39 12.61 -1.78 -17.66
C GLU A 39 11.87 -2.77 -18.56
N TYR A 40 10.90 -3.52 -18.01
CA TYR A 40 10.13 -4.53 -18.74
C TYR A 40 8.78 -4.05 -19.26
N THR A 41 8.12 -3.15 -18.49
CA THR A 41 6.74 -2.75 -18.80
C THR A 41 6.56 -1.28 -19.10
N GLY A 42 7.62 -0.47 -18.95
CA GLY A 42 7.58 1.00 -19.06
C GLY A 42 7.18 1.54 -20.44
N ALA A 43 7.43 0.79 -21.51
CA ALA A 43 6.96 1.13 -22.85
C ALA A 43 5.44 0.94 -23.03
N GLY A 44 4.78 0.25 -22.09
CA GLY A 44 3.36 -0.08 -22.14
C GLY A 44 2.50 0.89 -21.32
N ARG A 45 1.18 0.72 -21.46
CA ARG A 45 0.19 1.52 -20.72
C ARG A 45 0.06 1.12 -19.25
N TYR A 46 0.35 -0.13 -18.92
CA TYR A 46 0.07 -0.72 -17.62
C TYR A 46 1.36 -1.10 -16.91
N VAL A 47 1.47 -0.76 -15.63
CA VAL A 47 2.56 -1.20 -14.76
C VAL A 47 2.58 -2.73 -14.64
N PHE A 48 1.40 -3.31 -14.50
CA PHE A 48 1.19 -4.77 -14.45
C PHE A 48 0.29 -5.21 -15.62
N PRO A 49 0.86 -5.44 -16.81
CA PRO A 49 0.09 -5.93 -17.95
C PRO A 49 -0.30 -7.39 -17.77
N SER A 50 -1.30 -7.83 -18.54
CA SER A 50 -1.63 -9.25 -18.65
C SER A 50 -0.49 -10.01 -19.35
N VAL A 51 -0.19 -11.22 -18.89
CA VAL A 51 0.78 -12.13 -19.54
C VAL A 51 0.36 -12.54 -20.96
N ARG A 52 -0.93 -12.48 -21.29
CA ARG A 52 -1.46 -12.85 -22.62
C ARG A 52 -1.40 -11.70 -23.63
N THR A 53 -1.46 -10.46 -23.15
CA THR A 53 -1.45 -9.26 -24.00
C THR A 53 -1.13 -8.02 -23.18
N HIS A 54 -0.26 -7.17 -23.68
CA HIS A 54 0.08 -5.90 -23.05
C HIS A 54 -1.01 -4.83 -23.23
N ALA A 55 -2.05 -5.10 -24.04
CA ALA A 55 -3.18 -4.19 -24.26
C ALA A 55 -4.17 -4.14 -23.08
N ARG A 56 -4.05 -5.03 -22.09
CA ARG A 56 -4.92 -5.11 -20.90
C ARG A 56 -4.08 -5.21 -19.63
N PRO A 57 -4.59 -4.74 -18.48
CA PRO A 57 -3.95 -4.98 -17.19
C PRO A 57 -4.04 -6.47 -16.82
N MET A 58 -3.23 -6.90 -15.88
CA MET A 58 -3.38 -8.22 -15.26
C MET A 58 -4.77 -8.36 -14.62
N SER A 59 -5.27 -9.59 -14.52
CA SER A 59 -6.57 -9.88 -13.91
C SER A 59 -6.58 -9.50 -12.42
N GLU A 60 -7.70 -9.00 -11.93
CA GLU A 60 -7.93 -8.71 -10.51
C GLU A 60 -7.69 -9.93 -9.62
N ASN A 61 -7.91 -11.14 -10.15
CA ASN A 61 -7.68 -12.37 -9.40
C ASN A 61 -6.22 -12.86 -9.43
N THR A 62 -5.32 -12.21 -10.19
CA THR A 62 -3.94 -12.69 -10.38
C THR A 62 -3.19 -12.80 -9.04
N VAL A 63 -3.31 -11.81 -8.15
CA VAL A 63 -2.65 -11.82 -6.84
C VAL A 63 -3.14 -13.00 -6.00
N ASN A 64 -4.45 -13.21 -5.93
CA ASN A 64 -5.03 -14.33 -5.18
C ASN A 64 -4.63 -15.69 -5.78
N ALA A 65 -4.61 -15.81 -7.11
CA ALA A 65 -4.15 -17.02 -7.78
C ALA A 65 -2.68 -17.32 -7.47
N SER A 66 -1.82 -16.30 -7.46
CA SER A 66 -0.40 -16.44 -7.10
C SER A 66 -0.22 -16.89 -5.66
N LEU A 67 -1.01 -16.35 -4.72
CA LEU A 67 -1.01 -16.80 -3.32
C LEU A 67 -1.41 -18.28 -3.20
N ARG A 68 -2.46 -18.73 -3.92
CA ARG A 68 -2.86 -20.14 -3.94
C ARG A 68 -1.74 -21.04 -4.50
N HIS A 69 -1.10 -20.59 -5.58
CA HIS A 69 0.01 -21.33 -6.16
C HIS A 69 1.22 -21.41 -5.22
N ALA A 70 1.44 -20.39 -4.39
CA ALA A 70 2.47 -20.37 -3.36
C ALA A 70 2.08 -21.17 -2.09
N GLY A 71 0.91 -21.82 -2.06
CA GLY A 71 0.48 -22.69 -0.96
C GLY A 71 -0.37 -21.98 0.12
N TYR A 72 -0.63 -20.68 -0.01
CA TYR A 72 -1.50 -19.96 0.93
C TYR A 72 -2.97 -20.12 0.51
N ASP A 73 -3.80 -20.75 1.32
CA ASP A 73 -5.23 -20.87 1.06
C ASP A 73 -5.97 -19.53 1.27
N LYS A 74 -7.28 -19.52 0.94
CA LYS A 74 -8.12 -18.31 1.03
C LYS A 74 -8.31 -17.83 2.47
N ASP A 75 -8.23 -18.75 3.45
CA ASP A 75 -8.46 -18.46 4.86
C ASP A 75 -7.16 -17.95 5.52
N THR A 76 -6.00 -18.31 4.95
CA THR A 76 -4.68 -17.83 5.38
C THR A 76 -4.39 -16.43 4.87
N MET A 77 -4.53 -16.17 3.56
CA MET A 77 -4.19 -14.86 3.00
C MET A 77 -4.93 -14.55 1.70
N THR A 78 -5.35 -13.31 1.57
CA THR A 78 -5.89 -12.73 0.33
C THR A 78 -5.22 -11.40 0.01
N GLY A 79 -5.38 -10.91 -1.23
CA GLY A 79 -4.92 -9.56 -1.58
C GLY A 79 -5.49 -8.47 -0.66
N HIS A 80 -6.74 -8.64 -0.19
CA HIS A 80 -7.34 -7.72 0.80
C HIS A 80 -6.75 -7.90 2.20
N GLY A 81 -6.33 -9.11 2.55
CA GLY A 81 -5.70 -9.43 3.84
C GLY A 81 -4.42 -8.62 4.09
N PHE A 82 -3.63 -8.36 3.05
CA PHE A 82 -2.45 -7.48 3.18
C PHE A 82 -2.80 -6.08 3.68
N ARG A 83 -3.94 -5.55 3.27
CA ARG A 83 -4.40 -4.24 3.73
C ARG A 83 -4.82 -4.26 5.20
N ALA A 84 -5.52 -5.30 5.63
CA ALA A 84 -5.90 -5.49 7.03
C ALA A 84 -4.66 -5.68 7.92
N MET A 85 -3.72 -6.53 7.48
CA MET A 85 -2.45 -6.76 8.17
C MET A 85 -1.65 -5.46 8.32
N ALA A 86 -1.50 -4.69 7.26
CA ALA A 86 -0.78 -3.42 7.30
C ALA A 86 -1.42 -2.44 8.29
N ARG A 87 -2.77 -2.34 8.30
CA ARG A 87 -3.49 -1.49 9.24
C ARG A 87 -3.19 -1.88 10.69
N THR A 88 -3.32 -3.17 11.01
CA THR A 88 -3.10 -3.67 12.38
C THR A 88 -1.65 -3.46 12.82
N ILE A 89 -0.68 -3.81 12.00
CA ILE A 89 0.74 -3.67 12.38
C ILE A 89 1.14 -2.21 12.50
N LEU A 90 0.69 -1.34 11.61
CA LEU A 90 0.96 0.10 11.71
C LEU A 90 0.40 0.71 12.99
N ASP A 91 -0.80 0.30 13.39
CA ASP A 91 -1.48 0.79 14.61
C ASP A 91 -0.85 0.18 15.87
N GLU A 92 -0.87 -1.14 15.99
CA GLU A 92 -0.56 -1.83 17.24
C GLU A 92 0.94 -2.04 17.47
N VAL A 93 1.73 -2.27 16.40
CA VAL A 93 3.16 -2.57 16.51
C VAL A 93 4.01 -1.33 16.30
N LEU A 94 3.76 -0.59 15.22
CA LEU A 94 4.52 0.60 14.86
C LEU A 94 3.99 1.88 15.51
N GLN A 95 2.84 1.80 16.19
CA GLN A 95 2.22 2.88 16.97
C GLN A 95 2.02 4.17 16.15
N VAL A 96 1.68 4.00 14.89
CA VAL A 96 1.38 5.11 13.98
C VAL A 96 -0.02 5.64 14.28
N ARG A 97 -0.20 6.94 14.25
CA ARG A 97 -1.50 7.58 14.48
C ARG A 97 -2.56 7.04 13.51
N PRO A 98 -3.74 6.63 14.02
CA PRO A 98 -4.80 6.03 13.18
C PRO A 98 -5.28 6.92 12.03
N ASP A 99 -5.33 8.24 12.21
CA ASP A 99 -5.75 9.17 11.16
C ASP A 99 -4.81 9.15 9.93
N PHE A 100 -3.49 8.94 10.12
CA PHE A 100 -2.55 8.78 9.02
C PHE A 100 -2.80 7.47 8.27
N ILE A 101 -3.07 6.38 9.01
CA ILE A 101 -3.34 5.05 8.47
C ILE A 101 -4.64 5.08 7.66
N GLU A 102 -5.73 5.57 8.26
CA GLU A 102 -7.04 5.63 7.59
C GLU A 102 -7.00 6.52 6.35
N HIS A 103 -6.27 7.65 6.41
CA HIS A 103 -6.10 8.50 5.25
C HIS A 103 -5.28 7.81 4.14
N GLN A 104 -4.21 7.10 4.50
CA GLN A 104 -3.40 6.32 3.54
C GLN A 104 -4.23 5.24 2.86
N LEU A 105 -5.11 4.61 3.60
CA LEU A 105 -6.02 3.59 3.11
C LEU A 105 -7.23 4.16 2.35
N ALA A 106 -7.30 5.49 2.15
CA ALA A 106 -8.44 6.16 1.53
C ALA A 106 -9.79 5.81 2.17
N HIS A 107 -9.79 5.54 3.47
CA HIS A 107 -11.02 5.42 4.23
C HIS A 107 -11.64 6.80 4.45
N ALA A 108 -12.96 6.85 4.60
CA ALA A 108 -13.64 8.09 4.96
C ALA A 108 -13.25 8.48 6.40
N VAL A 109 -12.26 9.36 6.52
CA VAL A 109 -11.98 10.00 7.81
C VAL A 109 -13.05 11.07 8.01
N ARG A 110 -13.92 10.89 9.01
CA ARG A 110 -14.84 11.94 9.42
C ARG A 110 -14.00 13.05 10.04
N ASP A 111 -13.83 14.14 9.29
CA ASP A 111 -13.33 15.38 9.89
C ASP A 111 -14.45 15.95 10.77
N PRO A 112 -14.22 16.11 12.11
CA PRO A 112 -15.22 16.70 13.00
C PRO A 112 -15.68 18.10 12.57
N ASN A 113 -14.87 18.79 11.77
CA ASN A 113 -15.16 20.14 11.26
C ASN A 113 -15.80 20.15 9.87
N GLY A 114 -16.18 18.99 9.32
CA GLY A 114 -16.86 18.89 8.02
C GLY A 114 -16.04 19.37 6.82
N ARG A 115 -14.72 19.42 6.93
CA ARG A 115 -13.86 19.85 5.82
C ARG A 115 -13.92 18.85 4.68
N ALA A 116 -13.85 19.36 3.46
CA ALA A 116 -13.72 18.53 2.28
C ALA A 116 -12.48 17.63 2.38
N TYR A 117 -12.56 16.39 1.85
CA TYR A 117 -11.45 15.45 1.80
C TYR A 117 -10.22 16.11 1.14
N ASN A 118 -9.15 16.26 1.92
CA ASN A 118 -7.90 16.81 1.43
C ASN A 118 -6.94 15.66 1.07
N ARG A 119 -6.74 15.42 -0.23
CA ARG A 119 -5.84 14.35 -0.73
C ARG A 119 -4.38 14.51 -0.29
N THR A 120 -3.95 15.72 0.05
CA THR A 120 -2.58 16.03 0.51
C THR A 120 -2.46 16.03 2.04
N ALA A 121 -3.56 15.79 2.77
CA ALA A 121 -3.51 15.78 4.22
C ALA A 121 -2.48 14.74 4.71
N HIS A 122 -1.66 15.18 5.66
CA HIS A 122 -0.63 14.35 6.30
C HIS A 122 0.35 13.69 5.33
N LEU A 123 0.63 14.29 4.16
CA LEU A 123 1.45 13.65 3.13
C LEU A 123 2.88 13.36 3.62
N VAL A 124 3.46 14.26 4.43
CA VAL A 124 4.80 14.10 5.02
C VAL A 124 4.82 12.93 6.02
N GLU A 125 3.84 12.90 6.92
CA GLU A 125 3.69 11.87 7.94
C GLU A 125 3.38 10.51 7.30
N ARG A 126 2.52 10.49 6.28
CA ARG A 126 2.19 9.29 5.52
C ARG A 126 3.41 8.75 4.76
N ARG A 127 4.28 9.62 4.23
CA ARG A 127 5.54 9.21 3.60
C ARG A 127 6.47 8.53 4.61
N LYS A 128 6.61 9.11 5.81
CA LYS A 128 7.39 8.51 6.90
C LYS A 128 6.81 7.16 7.32
N MET A 129 5.50 7.08 7.49
CA MET A 129 4.79 5.85 7.82
C MET A 129 5.03 4.75 6.78
N MET A 130 4.92 5.07 5.49
CA MET A 130 5.15 4.09 4.42
C MET A 130 6.61 3.60 4.38
N GLN A 131 7.56 4.47 4.72
CA GLN A 131 8.97 4.05 4.86
C GLN A 131 9.16 3.15 6.07
N GLN A 132 8.62 3.50 7.24
CA GLN A 132 8.66 2.65 8.44
C GLN A 132 8.04 1.27 8.19
N TRP A 133 6.91 1.22 7.48
CA TRP A 133 6.27 -0.03 7.08
C TRP A 133 7.20 -0.90 6.23
N ALA A 134 7.83 -0.31 5.22
CA ALA A 134 8.71 -1.05 4.32
C ALA A 134 9.99 -1.53 5.02
N ASP A 135 10.58 -0.70 5.90
CA ASP A 135 11.74 -1.06 6.70
C ASP A 135 11.41 -2.18 7.70
N TYR A 136 10.22 -2.16 8.29
CA TYR A 136 9.73 -3.23 9.14
C TYR A 136 9.63 -4.57 8.37
N LEU A 137 9.07 -4.55 7.15
CA LEU A 137 8.99 -5.75 6.32
C LEU A 137 10.37 -6.27 5.92
N ASP A 138 11.31 -5.40 5.59
CA ASP A 138 12.70 -5.79 5.31
C ASP A 138 13.37 -6.40 6.54
N GLY A 139 13.12 -5.85 7.73
CA GLY A 139 13.57 -6.42 9.00
C GLY A 139 13.04 -7.83 9.26
N LEU A 140 11.73 -8.06 9.03
CA LEU A 140 11.13 -9.39 9.13
C LEU A 140 11.76 -10.37 8.13
N LYS A 141 11.98 -9.95 6.90
CA LYS A 141 12.63 -10.76 5.86
C LYS A 141 14.06 -11.13 6.23
N ALA A 142 14.79 -10.22 6.88
CA ALA A 142 16.15 -10.46 7.35
C ALA A 142 16.22 -11.28 8.66
N GLY A 143 15.08 -11.57 9.30
CA GLY A 143 15.02 -12.27 10.60
C GLY A 143 15.55 -11.43 11.78
N THR A 144 15.66 -10.11 11.62
CA THR A 144 16.32 -9.23 12.60
C THR A 144 15.34 -8.50 13.54
N VAL A 145 14.03 -8.51 13.25
CA VAL A 145 13.05 -7.77 14.03
C VAL A 145 12.21 -8.71 14.88
N VAL A 146 12.60 -8.92 16.14
CA VAL A 146 11.70 -9.37 17.19
C VAL A 146 11.19 -8.13 17.90
N ILE A 147 10.00 -7.62 17.53
CA ILE A 147 9.33 -6.59 18.31
C ILE A 147 8.59 -7.29 19.44
N PRO A 148 9.02 -7.11 20.72
CA PRO A 148 8.29 -7.70 21.82
C PRO A 148 6.89 -7.04 21.90
N PHE A 149 5.85 -7.86 21.82
CA PHE A 149 4.51 -7.42 22.20
C PHE A 149 4.58 -6.92 23.64
N LYS A 150 4.36 -5.64 23.85
CA LYS A 150 4.05 -5.15 25.21
C LYS A 150 2.66 -5.66 25.55
N VAL A 151 2.59 -6.77 26.30
CA VAL A 151 1.36 -7.16 26.98
C VAL A 151 1.00 -6.00 27.88
N ALA A 152 -0.15 -5.37 27.63
CA ALA A 152 -0.71 -4.39 28.55
C ALA A 152 -0.84 -5.10 29.91
N LYS A 153 -0.14 -4.60 30.93
CA LYS A 153 -0.40 -5.02 32.31
C LYS A 153 -1.78 -4.48 32.65
N GLU A 154 -2.69 -5.39 33.02
CA GLU A 154 -3.95 -5.09 33.68
C GLU A 154 -3.75 -4.21 34.93
#